data_12ec180976a665df59294039dab948a0
#
_entry.id   12ec180976a665df59294039dab948a0
#
_cell.length_a   1.000
_cell.length_b   1.000
_cell.length_c   1.000
_cell.angle_alpha   90.00
_cell.angle_beta   90.00
_cell.angle_gamma   90.00
#
_symmetry.space_group_name_H-M   'P 1'
#
loop_
_entity.id
_entity.type
_entity.pdbx_description
1 polymer ?
#
loop_
_entity_poly.entity_id
_entity_poly.type
_entity_poly.pdbx_seq_one_letter_code
_entity_poly.pdbx_strand_id
1 'polypeptide(L)'
;KKMLGVLCGQWGDYGLPPTQSSFAMHAAVVRHYLNGGNYPVGTSRQIAETVSDNLETMGGKIYVHASVDEIITSKGKTTGVRLKGGEEIYAPLVISSAGVYNTYGKFLRNSPNFDVFSKQLQTVSQTPSYVCLYMGLKISPEKLQEKNTNLWIYPSYNHDENVENYLQDRDKEFPVVYVSFPSAKD
;
A
#
# COMPACT_ATOMS: atom_id res chain seq x y z
N LYS A 1 27.56 6.84 11.76
CA LYS A 1 26.78 5.81 11.04
C LYS A 1 25.57 5.32 11.86
N LYS A 2 25.72 4.87 13.12
CA LYS A 2 24.60 4.36 13.95
C LYS A 2 23.46 5.37 14.11
N MET A 3 23.78 6.63 14.46
CA MET A 3 22.77 7.69 14.61
C MET A 3 21.97 7.92 13.32
N LEU A 4 22.63 7.91 12.17
CA LEU A 4 21.95 8.03 10.87
C LEU A 4 21.01 6.86 10.63
N GLY A 5 21.44 5.62 10.92
CA GLY A 5 20.58 4.44 10.82
C GLY A 5 19.32 4.55 11.71
N VAL A 6 19.46 5.08 12.93
CA VAL A 6 18.29 5.32 13.81
C VAL A 6 17.36 6.38 13.21
N LEU A 7 17.91 7.51 12.76
CA LEU A 7 17.10 8.60 12.18
C LEU A 7 16.35 8.17 10.90
N CYS A 8 16.98 7.31 10.09
CA CYS A 8 16.37 6.81 8.85
C CYS A 8 15.53 5.55 9.06
N GLY A 9 15.32 5.08 10.29
CA GLY A 9 14.65 3.82 10.60
C GLY A 9 13.18 3.73 10.14
N GLN A 10 12.55 4.82 9.71
CA GLN A 10 11.19 4.81 9.17
C GLN A 10 11.14 4.76 7.63
N TRP A 11 12.25 4.41 6.97
CA TRP A 11 12.30 4.35 5.50
C TRP A 11 11.28 3.37 4.89
N GLY A 12 10.88 2.35 5.63
CA GLY A 12 9.83 1.41 5.22
C GLY A 12 8.49 2.08 4.93
N ASP A 13 8.16 3.22 5.56
CA ASP A 13 6.91 3.96 5.34
C ASP A 13 6.83 4.57 3.92
N TYR A 14 7.96 4.80 3.26
CA TYR A 14 7.99 5.31 1.88
C TYR A 14 8.65 4.35 0.87
N GLY A 15 9.11 3.18 1.32
CA GLY A 15 9.35 2.01 0.49
C GLY A 15 10.71 1.92 -0.21
N LEU A 16 11.60 2.91 -0.08
CA LEU A 16 12.97 2.86 -0.65
C LEU A 16 14.01 3.13 0.43
N PRO A 17 15.18 2.44 0.38
CA PRO A 17 16.25 2.68 1.35
C PRO A 17 16.78 4.13 1.27
N PRO A 18 17.42 4.62 2.33
CA PRO A 18 17.73 6.05 2.49
C PRO A 18 18.48 6.70 1.34
N THR A 19 19.46 6.04 0.71
CA THR A 19 20.22 6.61 -0.42
C THR A 19 19.42 6.72 -1.71
N GLN A 20 18.30 6.01 -1.83
CA GLN A 20 17.42 6.03 -2.99
C GLN A 20 16.16 6.87 -2.77
N SER A 21 16.03 7.49 -1.60
CA SER A 21 14.83 8.23 -1.20
C SER A 21 15.07 9.73 -1.13
N SER A 22 14.00 10.50 -1.37
CA SER A 22 14.02 11.94 -1.18
C SER A 22 14.04 12.30 0.30
N PHE A 23 14.94 13.20 0.71
CA PHE A 23 14.95 13.76 2.05
C PHE A 23 13.63 14.46 2.42
N ALA A 24 12.99 15.10 1.45
CA ALA A 24 11.69 15.74 1.67
C ALA A 24 10.60 14.74 2.06
N MET A 25 10.60 13.54 1.45
CA MET A 25 9.69 12.47 1.82
C MET A 25 9.97 11.96 3.23
N HIS A 26 11.23 11.72 3.57
CA HIS A 26 11.64 11.33 4.91
C HIS A 26 11.21 12.37 5.96
N ALA A 27 11.47 13.66 5.70
CA ALA A 27 11.08 14.74 6.60
C ALA A 27 9.55 14.83 6.78
N ALA A 28 8.78 14.58 5.73
CA ALA A 28 7.32 14.54 5.80
C ALA A 28 6.82 13.39 6.70
N VAL A 29 7.42 12.19 6.60
CA VAL A 29 7.09 11.05 7.46
C VAL A 29 7.44 11.36 8.92
N VAL A 30 8.66 11.85 9.20
CA VAL A 30 9.07 12.23 10.56
C VAL A 30 8.12 13.28 11.14
N ARG A 31 7.78 14.31 10.36
CA ARG A 31 6.82 15.34 10.79
C ARG A 31 5.44 14.76 11.10
N HIS A 32 4.98 13.80 10.30
CA HIS A 32 3.67 13.15 10.51
C HIS A 32 3.56 12.54 11.91
N TYR A 33 4.64 11.94 12.40
CA TYR A 33 4.66 11.25 13.68
C TYR A 33 5.13 12.09 14.88
N LEU A 34 5.43 13.39 14.71
CA LEU A 34 5.90 14.25 15.82
C LEU A 34 4.90 14.32 16.99
N ASN A 35 3.61 14.22 16.71
CA ASN A 35 2.55 14.24 17.72
C ASN A 35 2.03 12.84 18.07
N GLY A 36 2.78 11.79 17.72
CA GLY A 36 2.40 10.40 17.90
C GLY A 36 1.50 9.86 16.78
N GLY A 37 1.18 8.57 16.88
CA GLY A 37 0.22 7.89 16.01
C GLY A 37 -1.14 7.80 16.68
N ASN A 38 -2.21 7.79 15.88
CA ASN A 38 -3.57 7.57 16.34
C ASN A 38 -4.11 6.27 15.73
N TYR A 39 -4.97 5.60 16.48
CA TYR A 39 -5.68 4.41 16.03
C TYR A 39 -7.18 4.62 16.26
N PRO A 40 -8.04 4.28 15.30
CA PRO A 40 -9.49 4.49 15.46
C PRO A 40 -10.05 3.56 16.53
N VAL A 41 -10.90 4.09 17.41
CA VAL A 41 -11.69 3.29 18.34
C VAL A 41 -12.66 2.42 17.52
N GLY A 42 -12.76 1.13 17.86
CA GLY A 42 -13.55 0.16 17.10
C GLY A 42 -12.80 -0.38 15.86
N THR A 43 -11.49 -0.32 15.87
CA THR A 43 -10.55 -0.80 14.85
C THR A 43 -10.54 0.00 13.54
N SER A 44 -9.61 -0.30 12.62
CA SER A 44 -9.54 0.31 11.29
C SER A 44 -10.81 0.08 10.43
N ARG A 45 -11.64 -0.87 10.80
CA ARG A 45 -12.94 -1.14 10.17
C ARG A 45 -13.86 0.08 10.22
N GLN A 46 -13.80 0.88 11.29
CA GLN A 46 -14.60 2.10 11.45
C GLN A 46 -14.40 3.11 10.30
N ILE A 47 -13.19 3.17 9.74
CA ILE A 47 -12.91 4.04 8.58
C ILE A 47 -13.77 3.60 7.39
N ALA A 48 -13.76 2.30 7.10
CA ALA A 48 -14.52 1.76 5.97
C ALA A 48 -16.04 1.89 6.19
N GLU A 49 -16.53 1.59 7.38
CA GLU A 49 -17.96 1.70 7.73
C GLU A 49 -18.45 3.13 7.61
N THR A 50 -17.72 4.10 8.18
CA THR A 50 -18.09 5.52 8.08
C THR A 50 -18.15 6.00 6.63
N VAL A 51 -17.21 5.59 5.78
CA VAL A 51 -17.21 5.94 4.36
C VAL A 51 -18.38 5.27 3.63
N SER A 52 -18.63 4.00 3.92
CA SER A 52 -19.72 3.22 3.29
C SER A 52 -21.09 3.82 3.58
N ASP A 53 -21.38 4.12 4.84
CA ASP A 53 -22.65 4.70 5.27
C ASP A 53 -22.91 6.07 4.60
N ASN A 54 -21.88 6.91 4.52
CA ASN A 54 -21.99 8.19 3.84
C ASN A 54 -22.22 8.02 2.33
N LEU A 55 -21.50 7.09 1.69
CA LEU A 55 -21.65 6.82 0.26
C LEU A 55 -23.08 6.36 -0.06
N GLU A 56 -23.63 5.43 0.71
CA GLU A 56 -25.00 4.92 0.53
C GLU A 56 -26.06 6.01 0.76
N THR A 57 -25.89 6.84 1.79
CA THR A 57 -26.76 8.00 2.07
C THR A 57 -26.78 8.98 0.90
N MET A 58 -25.67 9.13 0.19
CA MET A 58 -25.57 9.95 -1.03
C MET A 58 -26.10 9.26 -2.30
N GLY A 59 -26.66 8.05 -2.18
CA GLY A 59 -27.18 7.26 -3.30
C GLY A 59 -26.11 6.46 -4.05
N GLY A 60 -24.89 6.37 -3.53
CA GLY A 60 -23.84 5.51 -4.05
C GLY A 60 -24.13 4.03 -3.82
N LYS A 61 -23.38 3.16 -4.48
CA LYS A 61 -23.47 1.71 -4.32
C LYS A 61 -22.09 1.09 -4.16
N ILE A 62 -21.99 0.10 -3.29
CA ILE A 62 -20.79 -0.69 -3.07
C ILE A 62 -21.03 -2.10 -3.61
N TYR A 63 -20.15 -2.54 -4.48
CA TYR A 63 -20.18 -3.89 -5.03
C TYR A 63 -18.99 -4.67 -4.46
N VAL A 64 -19.26 -5.77 -3.79
CA VAL A 64 -18.26 -6.75 -3.33
C VAL A 64 -18.23 -7.94 -4.29
N HIS A 65 -17.13 -8.67 -4.33
CA HIS A 65 -16.91 -9.76 -5.30
C HIS A 65 -17.03 -9.34 -6.78
N ALA A 66 -16.94 -8.05 -7.05
CA ALA A 66 -17.06 -7.43 -8.36
C ALA A 66 -15.68 -7.14 -8.96
N SER A 67 -15.01 -8.18 -9.43
CA SER A 67 -13.67 -8.05 -10.01
C SER A 67 -13.75 -7.38 -11.38
N VAL A 68 -13.15 -6.19 -11.50
CA VAL A 68 -13.04 -5.47 -12.78
C VAL A 68 -12.05 -6.20 -13.69
N ASP A 69 -12.43 -6.40 -14.95
CA ASP A 69 -11.61 -6.97 -16.00
C ASP A 69 -11.11 -5.94 -17.02
N GLU A 70 -11.93 -4.93 -17.28
CA GLU A 70 -11.63 -3.92 -18.31
C GLU A 70 -12.19 -2.55 -17.93
N ILE A 71 -11.48 -1.49 -18.28
CA ILE A 71 -12.00 -0.12 -18.32
C ILE A 71 -12.47 0.15 -19.76
N ILE A 72 -13.77 0.32 -19.93
CA ILE A 72 -14.40 0.54 -21.24
C ILE A 72 -14.10 1.95 -21.72
N THR A 73 -13.63 2.08 -22.95
CA THR A 73 -13.38 3.37 -23.58
C THR A 73 -14.12 3.51 -24.90
N SER A 74 -14.61 4.71 -25.20
CA SER A 74 -15.22 5.06 -26.49
C SER A 74 -14.72 6.43 -26.93
N LYS A 75 -14.26 6.53 -28.18
CA LYS A 75 -13.72 7.78 -28.75
C LYS A 75 -12.63 8.43 -27.86
N GLY A 76 -11.77 7.61 -27.26
CA GLY A 76 -10.68 8.07 -26.38
C GLY A 76 -11.11 8.53 -24.99
N LYS A 77 -12.36 8.33 -24.60
CA LYS A 77 -12.88 8.67 -23.26
C LYS A 77 -13.33 7.41 -22.53
N THR A 78 -13.17 7.39 -21.23
CA THR A 78 -13.71 6.35 -20.36
C THR A 78 -15.23 6.42 -20.32
N THR A 79 -15.90 5.28 -20.40
CA THR A 79 -17.36 5.18 -20.35
C THR A 79 -17.86 4.24 -19.25
N GLY A 80 -16.98 3.50 -18.60
CA GLY A 80 -17.33 2.57 -17.53
C GLY A 80 -16.31 1.48 -17.32
N VAL A 81 -16.75 0.42 -16.67
CA VAL A 81 -15.95 -0.78 -16.42
C VAL A 81 -16.73 -2.03 -16.80
N ARG A 82 -16.02 -3.09 -17.20
CA ARG A 82 -16.56 -4.43 -17.38
C ARG A 82 -16.02 -5.34 -16.29
N LEU A 83 -16.92 -6.10 -15.66
CA LEU A 83 -16.58 -7.10 -14.68
C LEU A 83 -16.15 -8.41 -15.36
N LYS A 84 -15.44 -9.28 -14.63
CA LYS A 84 -15.03 -10.61 -15.14
C LYS A 84 -16.24 -11.48 -15.58
N GLY A 85 -17.41 -11.26 -15.01
CA GLY A 85 -18.66 -11.93 -15.40
C GLY A 85 -19.27 -11.40 -16.70
N GLY A 86 -18.71 -10.36 -17.30
CA GLY A 86 -19.23 -9.71 -18.51
C GLY A 86 -20.22 -8.57 -18.25
N GLU A 87 -20.65 -8.35 -17.02
CA GLU A 87 -21.50 -7.23 -16.62
C GLU A 87 -20.76 -5.90 -16.80
N GLU A 88 -21.47 -4.89 -17.28
CA GLU A 88 -20.93 -3.55 -17.50
C GLU A 88 -21.59 -2.53 -16.58
N ILE A 89 -20.75 -1.67 -15.99
CA ILE A 89 -21.17 -0.56 -15.14
C ILE A 89 -20.69 0.73 -15.80
N TYR A 90 -21.61 1.57 -16.22
CA TYR A 90 -21.33 2.79 -16.93
C TYR A 90 -21.13 3.98 -15.99
N ALA A 91 -20.06 4.75 -16.23
CA ALA A 91 -19.77 5.99 -15.54
C ALA A 91 -18.89 6.89 -16.42
N PRO A 92 -19.09 8.21 -16.41
CA PRO A 92 -18.29 9.15 -17.21
C PRO A 92 -16.85 9.33 -16.67
N LEU A 93 -16.61 8.91 -15.43
CA LEU A 93 -15.31 8.96 -14.75
C LEU A 93 -15.05 7.65 -14.03
N VAL A 94 -13.85 7.11 -14.19
CA VAL A 94 -13.36 5.93 -13.47
C VAL A 94 -12.10 6.32 -12.71
N ILE A 95 -12.11 6.08 -11.39
CA ILE A 95 -10.93 6.24 -10.52
C ILE A 95 -10.42 4.84 -10.19
N SER A 96 -9.16 4.56 -10.52
CA SER A 96 -8.54 3.26 -10.29
C SER A 96 -7.47 3.34 -9.21
N SER A 97 -7.61 2.54 -8.17
CA SER A 97 -6.59 2.29 -7.14
C SER A 97 -5.88 0.95 -7.32
N ALA A 98 -6.07 0.29 -8.46
CA ALA A 98 -5.50 -1.04 -8.74
C ALA A 98 -3.99 -1.03 -9.08
N GLY A 99 -3.37 0.14 -9.04
CA GLY A 99 -1.98 0.36 -9.44
C GLY A 99 -1.81 0.59 -10.93
N VAL A 100 -0.69 1.22 -11.28
CA VAL A 100 -0.37 1.67 -12.64
C VAL A 100 -0.32 0.51 -13.63
N TYR A 101 0.35 -0.59 -13.26
CA TYR A 101 0.47 -1.76 -14.12
C TYR A 101 -0.87 -2.44 -14.43
N ASN A 102 -1.74 -2.59 -13.43
CA ASN A 102 -3.06 -3.18 -13.68
C ASN A 102 -3.93 -2.22 -14.50
N THR A 103 -3.91 -0.94 -14.18
CA THR A 103 -4.76 0.05 -14.86
C THR A 103 -4.38 0.20 -16.32
N TYR A 104 -3.13 0.56 -16.59
CA TYR A 104 -2.68 0.86 -17.96
C TYR A 104 -2.18 -0.37 -18.73
N GLY A 105 -1.61 -1.35 -18.05
CA GLY A 105 -1.08 -2.56 -18.71
C GLY A 105 -2.11 -3.69 -18.89
N LYS A 106 -3.24 -3.63 -18.15
CA LYS A 106 -4.25 -4.69 -18.20
C LYS A 106 -5.65 -4.17 -18.49
N PHE A 107 -6.17 -3.26 -17.68
CA PHE A 107 -7.58 -2.85 -17.78
C PHE A 107 -7.85 -1.98 -19.01
N LEU A 108 -6.86 -1.24 -19.50
CA LEU A 108 -6.96 -0.40 -20.71
C LEU A 108 -6.46 -1.10 -21.97
N ARG A 109 -6.32 -2.44 -21.99
CA ARG A 109 -5.77 -3.22 -23.13
C ARG A 109 -6.49 -2.97 -24.46
N ASN A 110 -7.75 -2.62 -24.45
CA ASN A 110 -8.55 -2.31 -25.63
C ASN A 110 -8.65 -0.79 -25.90
N SER A 111 -7.89 0.04 -25.16
CA SER A 111 -7.83 1.48 -25.41
C SER A 111 -6.97 1.78 -26.65
N PRO A 112 -7.33 2.78 -27.47
CA PRO A 112 -6.51 3.22 -28.60
C PRO A 112 -5.08 3.64 -28.23
N ASN A 113 -4.86 4.03 -26.97
CA ASN A 113 -3.57 4.49 -26.45
C ASN A 113 -2.80 3.39 -25.69
N PHE A 114 -3.24 2.13 -25.74
CA PHE A 114 -2.63 1.05 -24.97
C PHE A 114 -1.14 0.88 -25.24
N ASP A 115 -0.72 0.93 -26.52
CA ASP A 115 0.70 0.77 -26.88
C ASP A 115 1.58 1.89 -26.32
N VAL A 116 1.06 3.12 -26.24
CA VAL A 116 1.77 4.25 -25.65
C VAL A 116 1.95 4.03 -24.13
N PHE A 117 0.88 3.66 -23.43
CA PHE A 117 0.92 3.37 -22.01
C PHE A 117 1.83 2.18 -21.69
N SER A 118 1.72 1.10 -22.46
CA SER A 118 2.54 -0.10 -22.28
C SER A 118 4.04 0.19 -22.40
N LYS A 119 4.44 1.01 -23.39
CA LYS A 119 5.84 1.45 -23.55
C LYS A 119 6.32 2.30 -22.38
N GLN A 120 5.50 3.23 -21.91
CA GLN A 120 5.83 4.07 -20.75
C GLN A 120 5.99 3.24 -19.47
N LEU A 121 5.15 2.22 -19.25
CA LEU A 121 5.23 1.34 -18.10
C LEU A 121 6.57 0.59 -18.02
N GLN A 122 7.20 0.27 -19.14
CA GLN A 122 8.51 -0.39 -19.16
C GLN A 122 9.63 0.48 -18.58
N THR A 123 9.45 1.79 -18.52
CA THR A 123 10.40 2.75 -17.93
C THR A 123 10.18 3.02 -16.45
N VAL A 124 9.08 2.54 -15.88
CA VAL A 124 8.74 2.74 -14.47
C VAL A 124 9.36 1.65 -13.62
N SER A 125 10.22 2.03 -12.69
CA SER A 125 10.79 1.11 -11.72
C SER A 125 9.71 0.58 -10.76
N GLN A 126 9.79 -0.71 -10.45
CA GLN A 126 8.93 -1.30 -9.45
C GLN A 126 9.39 -0.89 -8.04
N THR A 127 8.44 -0.54 -7.20
CA THR A 127 8.70 -0.35 -5.77
C THR A 127 8.81 -1.69 -5.05
N PRO A 128 9.52 -1.77 -3.91
CA PRO A 128 9.49 -2.95 -3.07
C PRO A 128 8.06 -3.36 -2.69
N SER A 129 7.84 -4.66 -2.59
CA SER A 129 6.58 -5.24 -2.11
C SER A 129 6.76 -5.79 -0.70
N TYR A 130 5.68 -5.83 0.07
CA TYR A 130 5.66 -6.38 1.41
C TYR A 130 4.86 -7.68 1.43
N VAL A 131 5.36 -8.64 2.21
CA VAL A 131 4.59 -9.85 2.55
C VAL A 131 4.01 -9.64 3.95
N CYS A 132 2.69 -9.76 4.08
CA CYS A 132 2.01 -9.64 5.36
C CYS A 132 1.66 -11.04 5.90
N LEU A 133 2.10 -11.30 7.13
CA LEU A 133 1.69 -12.48 7.89
C LEU A 133 0.74 -12.05 9.02
N TYR A 134 -0.48 -12.54 8.98
CA TYR A 134 -1.48 -12.32 10.03
C TYR A 134 -1.48 -13.52 10.97
N MET A 135 -1.21 -13.25 12.26
CA MET A 135 -1.11 -14.29 13.29
C MET A 135 -2.17 -14.12 14.36
N GLY A 136 -3.00 -15.15 14.57
CA GLY A 136 -3.87 -15.26 15.73
C GLY A 136 -3.11 -15.88 16.90
N LEU A 137 -2.96 -15.15 18.01
CA LEU A 137 -2.26 -15.61 19.21
C LEU A 137 -3.26 -16.10 20.26
N LYS A 138 -2.94 -17.21 20.95
CA LYS A 138 -3.69 -17.72 22.12
C LYS A 138 -3.24 -17.05 23.43
N ILE A 139 -2.90 -15.77 23.37
CA ILE A 139 -2.45 -14.97 24.50
C ILE A 139 -3.35 -13.74 24.61
N SER A 140 -3.73 -13.36 25.83
CA SER A 140 -4.53 -12.16 26.00
C SER A 140 -3.69 -10.89 25.73
N PRO A 141 -4.32 -9.82 25.19
CA PRO A 141 -3.62 -8.57 24.90
C PRO A 141 -2.88 -7.98 26.11
N GLU A 142 -3.40 -8.16 27.33
CA GLU A 142 -2.78 -7.66 28.56
C GLU A 142 -1.42 -8.27 28.85
N LYS A 143 -1.14 -9.46 28.31
CA LYS A 143 0.15 -10.16 28.45
C LYS A 143 1.16 -9.74 27.40
N LEU A 144 0.77 -9.00 26.36
CA LEU A 144 1.68 -8.42 25.40
C LEU A 144 2.36 -7.19 26.04
N GLN A 145 3.68 -7.17 26.02
CA GLN A 145 4.46 -6.05 26.62
C GLN A 145 4.38 -4.80 25.74
N GLU A 146 4.35 -4.96 24.42
CA GLU A 146 4.39 -3.89 23.41
C GLU A 146 2.99 -3.57 22.86
N LYS A 147 2.07 -3.11 23.73
CA LYS A 147 0.64 -2.94 23.38
C LYS A 147 0.37 -1.84 22.35
N ASN A 148 1.03 -0.69 22.54
CA ASN A 148 0.71 0.54 21.81
C ASN A 148 1.80 0.95 20.80
N THR A 149 2.80 0.09 20.58
CA THR A 149 3.97 0.37 19.78
C THR A 149 4.05 -0.57 18.60
N ASN A 150 4.48 -0.06 17.45
CA ASN A 150 4.92 -0.89 16.33
C ASN A 150 6.43 -1.07 16.42
N LEU A 151 6.92 -2.22 15.98
CA LEU A 151 8.34 -2.52 15.97
C LEU A 151 8.86 -2.51 14.54
N TRP A 152 9.97 -1.81 14.34
CA TRP A 152 10.77 -1.85 13.13
C TRP A 152 12.08 -2.55 13.45
N ILE A 153 12.30 -3.72 12.89
CA ILE A 153 13.44 -4.60 13.18
C ILE A 153 14.33 -4.65 11.96
N TYR A 154 15.62 -4.38 12.16
CA TYR A 154 16.62 -4.33 11.11
C TYR A 154 17.85 -5.19 11.48
N PRO A 155 18.49 -5.87 10.52
CA PRO A 155 19.73 -6.62 10.78
C PRO A 155 20.88 -5.73 11.22
N SER A 156 20.95 -4.52 10.67
CA SER A 156 22.02 -3.56 10.99
C SER A 156 21.55 -2.11 10.83
N TYR A 157 22.41 -1.16 11.21
CA TYR A 157 22.17 0.29 11.01
C TYR A 157 22.43 0.75 9.56
N ASN A 158 22.92 -0.12 8.68
CA ASN A 158 23.14 0.21 7.27
C ASN A 158 21.99 -0.34 6.43
N HIS A 159 20.92 0.44 6.31
CA HIS A 159 19.69 0.03 5.65
C HIS A 159 19.87 -0.28 4.17
N ASP A 160 20.71 0.46 3.46
CA ASP A 160 21.01 0.23 2.05
C ASP A 160 21.69 -1.12 1.84
N GLU A 161 22.72 -1.41 2.65
CA GLU A 161 23.42 -2.70 2.61
C GLU A 161 22.51 -3.88 2.98
N ASN A 162 21.61 -3.70 3.95
CA ASN A 162 20.62 -4.72 4.31
C ASN A 162 19.75 -5.08 3.10
N VAL A 163 19.29 -4.08 2.35
CA VAL A 163 18.48 -4.28 1.12
C VAL A 163 19.32 -4.95 0.04
N GLU A 164 20.53 -4.47 -0.22
CA GLU A 164 21.44 -5.03 -1.23
C GLU A 164 21.77 -6.50 -0.95
N ASN A 165 22.11 -6.85 0.28
CA ASN A 165 22.39 -8.22 0.69
C ASN A 165 21.20 -9.15 0.44
N TYR A 166 19.99 -8.73 0.79
CA TYR A 166 18.79 -9.51 0.56
C TYR A 166 18.43 -9.62 -0.93
N LEU A 167 18.70 -8.59 -1.74
CA LEU A 167 18.48 -8.64 -3.19
C LEU A 167 19.45 -9.59 -3.89
N GLN A 168 20.68 -9.70 -3.40
CA GLN A 168 21.70 -10.61 -3.92
C GLN A 168 21.45 -12.07 -3.50
N ASP A 169 20.95 -12.28 -2.29
CA ASP A 169 20.71 -13.61 -1.73
C ASP A 169 19.46 -13.58 -0.85
N ARG A 170 18.39 -14.23 -1.32
CA ARG A 170 17.09 -14.27 -0.66
C ARG A 170 17.05 -15.14 0.60
N ASP A 171 18.09 -15.90 0.86
CA ASP A 171 18.25 -16.68 2.10
C ASP A 171 18.88 -15.85 3.23
N LYS A 172 19.31 -14.62 2.94
CA LYS A 172 19.75 -13.64 3.95
C LYS A 172 18.58 -13.12 4.78
N GLU A 173 18.93 -12.48 5.90
CA GLU A 173 17.96 -11.82 6.77
C GLU A 173 17.13 -10.77 6.00
N PHE A 174 15.84 -10.70 6.31
CA PHE A 174 14.97 -9.65 5.76
C PHE A 174 15.54 -8.27 6.06
N PRO A 175 15.58 -7.36 5.08
CA PRO A 175 16.15 -6.03 5.26
C PRO A 175 15.40 -5.19 6.29
N VAL A 176 14.11 -5.48 6.48
CA VAL A 176 13.23 -4.90 7.49
C VAL A 176 12.09 -5.86 7.82
N VAL A 177 11.76 -5.95 9.10
CA VAL A 177 10.55 -6.61 9.58
C VAL A 177 9.74 -5.60 10.39
N TYR A 178 8.49 -5.40 10.00
CA TYR A 178 7.54 -4.56 10.73
C TYR A 178 6.56 -5.43 11.48
N VAL A 179 6.43 -5.20 12.78
CA VAL A 179 5.50 -5.92 13.66
C VAL A 179 4.51 -4.94 14.27
N SER A 180 3.23 -5.25 14.16
CA SER A 180 2.15 -4.46 14.75
C SER A 180 1.21 -5.34 15.55
N PHE A 181 0.59 -4.77 16.59
CA PHE A 181 -0.35 -5.44 17.49
C PHE A 181 -1.72 -4.75 17.44
N PRO A 182 -2.48 -4.88 16.31
CA PRO A 182 -3.75 -4.15 16.16
C PRO A 182 -4.75 -4.44 17.27
N SER A 183 -4.89 -5.72 17.68
CA SER A 183 -5.82 -6.14 18.72
C SER A 183 -5.45 -5.66 20.13
N ALA A 184 -4.29 -5.06 20.32
CA ALA A 184 -3.86 -4.50 21.60
C ALA A 184 -3.97 -2.96 21.64
N LYS A 185 -4.44 -2.34 20.56
CA LYS A 185 -4.57 -0.87 20.42
C LYS A 185 -5.99 -0.37 20.63
N ASP A 186 -6.96 -1.29 20.63
CA ASP A 186 -8.39 -1.02 20.76
C ASP A 186 -8.92 -1.45 22.13
#